data_ba11951105936ee4ddea09da2f1b53b4
#
_entry.id   ba11951105936ee4ddea09da2f1b53b4
#
_cell.length_a   1.000
_cell.length_b   1.000
_cell.length_c   1.000
_cell.angle_alpha   90.00
_cell.angle_beta   90.00
_cell.angle_gamma   90.00
#
_symmetry.space_group_name_H-M   'P 1'
#
loop_
_entity.id
_entity.type
_entity.pdbx_description
1 polymer ?
#
loop_
_entity_poly.entity_id
_entity_poly.type
_entity_poly.pdbx_seq_one_letter_code
_entity_poly.pdbx_strand_id
1 'polypeptide(L)'
;GVVAPSHKGSINRLAIIKDVSWSVSSRSLALFDAKIAELLDQVAPAEGTLVLPTTTQVLDSHDVYSGDEYLACTKTAGGGTKMSAGLDWIEENGENPDLTICFTDSDVWGDDLENLAEAGVLLVIDSYDSYVWAKDRIEASGIEFIVVNDRPA
;
A
#
# COMPACT_ATOMS: atom_id res chain seq x y z
N GLY A 1 0.98 -11.02 11.34
CA GLY A 1 0.95 -9.63 11.00
C GLY A 1 1.63 -9.35 9.68
N VAL A 2 1.50 -8.12 9.23
CA VAL A 2 2.08 -7.66 7.97
C VAL A 2 3.59 -7.64 8.05
N VAL A 3 4.14 -7.32 9.21
CA VAL A 3 5.57 -7.21 9.41
C VAL A 3 6.11 -8.51 9.96
N ALA A 4 7.13 -9.06 9.31
CA ALA A 4 7.75 -10.30 9.77
C ALA A 4 8.42 -10.09 11.12
N PRO A 5 8.34 -11.09 12.04
CA PRO A 5 8.98 -10.99 13.35
C PRO A 5 10.49 -10.72 13.28
N SER A 6 11.14 -11.15 12.20
CA SER A 6 12.57 -10.90 12.00
C SER A 6 12.93 -9.43 11.88
N HIS A 7 11.94 -8.56 11.67
CA HIS A 7 12.13 -7.12 11.56
C HIS A 7 11.82 -6.36 12.83
N LYS A 8 11.56 -7.06 13.94
CA LYS A 8 11.19 -6.36 15.17
C LYS A 8 12.25 -5.33 15.58
N GLY A 9 11.80 -4.12 15.85
CA GLY A 9 12.64 -3.02 16.27
C GLY A 9 13.47 -2.40 15.17
N SER A 10 13.40 -2.91 13.93
CA SER A 10 14.26 -2.45 12.85
C SER A 10 13.60 -1.55 11.83
N ILE A 11 12.29 -1.36 11.88
CA ILE A 11 11.61 -0.47 10.95
C ILE A 11 11.57 0.94 11.54
N ASN A 12 12.41 1.82 10.99
CA ASN A 12 12.46 3.22 11.40
C ASN A 12 11.53 4.10 10.57
N ARG A 13 11.41 3.79 9.28
CA ARG A 13 10.57 4.55 8.36
C ARG A 13 9.76 3.59 7.49
N LEU A 14 8.45 3.77 7.47
CA LEU A 14 7.52 2.99 6.67
C LEU A 14 6.94 3.88 5.57
N ALA A 15 6.78 3.34 4.36
CA ALA A 15 6.04 4.01 3.29
C ALA A 15 4.86 3.15 2.88
N ILE A 16 3.72 3.79 2.66
CA ILE A 16 2.49 3.15 2.20
C ILE A 16 2.03 3.82 0.92
N ILE A 17 1.90 3.04 -0.14
CA ILE A 17 1.28 3.45 -1.39
C ILE A 17 -0.16 2.96 -1.32
N LYS A 18 -1.12 3.88 -1.28
CA LYS A 18 -2.53 3.57 -1.18
C LYS A 18 -3.20 3.79 -2.52
N ASP A 19 -3.73 2.71 -3.10
CA ASP A 19 -4.47 2.78 -4.35
C ASP A 19 -5.83 3.43 -4.09
N VAL A 20 -6.04 4.60 -4.68
CA VAL A 20 -7.30 5.35 -4.60
C VAL A 20 -7.90 5.58 -5.99
N SER A 21 -7.55 4.72 -6.94
CA SER A 21 -8.09 4.77 -8.30
C SER A 21 -9.57 4.42 -8.36
N TRP A 22 -10.21 4.69 -9.50
CA TRP A 22 -11.66 4.49 -9.67
C TRP A 22 -12.14 3.07 -9.41
N SER A 23 -11.30 2.05 -9.66
CA SER A 23 -11.67 0.65 -9.48
C SER A 23 -11.84 0.27 -8.01
N VAL A 24 -11.20 1.01 -7.08
CA VAL A 24 -11.26 0.70 -5.66
C VAL A 24 -12.59 1.20 -5.09
N SER A 25 -13.39 0.26 -4.58
CA SER A 25 -14.70 0.60 -4.01
C SER A 25 -14.57 1.42 -2.73
N SER A 26 -15.64 2.14 -2.38
CA SER A 26 -15.69 2.88 -1.11
C SER A 26 -15.49 1.96 0.09
N ARG A 27 -16.01 0.73 0.00
CA ARG A 27 -15.84 -0.28 1.04
C ARG A 27 -14.37 -0.68 1.20
N SER A 28 -13.68 -0.90 0.09
CA SER A 28 -12.26 -1.25 0.12
C SER A 28 -11.39 -0.10 0.59
N LEU A 29 -11.72 1.14 0.20
CA LEU A 29 -11.03 2.32 0.72
C LEU A 29 -11.16 2.44 2.25
N ALA A 30 -12.35 2.22 2.78
CA ALA A 30 -12.58 2.23 4.23
C ALA A 30 -11.81 1.11 4.93
N LEU A 31 -11.77 -0.08 4.32
CA LEU A 31 -11.00 -1.20 4.82
C LEU A 31 -9.51 -0.86 4.85
N PHE A 32 -8.97 -0.27 3.79
CA PHE A 32 -7.57 0.17 3.74
C PHE A 32 -7.27 1.16 4.84
N ASP A 33 -8.13 2.17 5.03
CA ASP A 33 -7.91 3.17 6.07
C ASP A 33 -7.86 2.53 7.46
N ALA A 34 -8.76 1.60 7.76
CA ALA A 34 -8.77 0.90 9.03
C ALA A 34 -7.49 0.06 9.22
N LYS A 35 -7.07 -0.65 8.18
CA LYS A 35 -5.87 -1.49 8.24
C LYS A 35 -4.59 -0.67 8.31
N ILE A 36 -4.53 0.43 7.61
CA ILE A 36 -3.38 1.36 7.68
C ILE A 36 -3.26 1.93 9.10
N ALA A 37 -4.37 2.43 9.66
CA ALA A 37 -4.36 2.98 11.01
C ALA A 37 -3.90 1.95 12.04
N GLU A 38 -4.41 0.72 11.95
CA GLU A 38 -4.00 -0.37 12.82
C GLU A 38 -2.51 -0.68 12.68
N LEU A 39 -2.02 -0.75 11.45
CA LEU A 39 -0.62 -1.04 11.16
C LEU A 39 0.31 0.03 11.73
N LEU A 40 -0.04 1.30 11.58
CA LEU A 40 0.75 2.41 12.09
C LEU A 40 0.91 2.33 13.61
N ASP A 41 -0.16 1.97 14.32
CA ASP A 41 -0.11 1.83 15.77
C ASP A 41 0.67 0.59 16.21
N GLN A 42 0.61 -0.50 15.45
CA GLN A 42 1.34 -1.72 15.76
C GLN A 42 2.84 -1.59 15.50
N VAL A 43 3.21 -1.01 14.39
CA VAL A 43 4.63 -0.88 13.99
C VAL A 43 5.27 0.33 14.66
N ALA A 44 4.54 1.42 14.74
CA ALA A 44 4.98 2.69 15.32
C ALA A 44 6.43 3.06 14.94
N PRO A 45 6.73 3.24 13.63
CA PRO A 45 8.08 3.52 13.18
C PRO A 45 8.62 4.80 13.84
N ALA A 46 9.87 4.77 14.29
CA ALA A 46 10.48 5.90 15.01
C ALA A 46 10.50 7.18 14.18
N GLU A 47 10.68 7.06 12.86
CA GLU A 47 10.70 8.20 11.94
C GLU A 47 9.35 8.41 11.24
N GLY A 48 8.30 7.74 11.72
CA GLY A 48 6.95 7.88 11.19
C GLY A 48 6.71 7.11 9.91
N THR A 49 5.53 7.32 9.36
CA THR A 49 5.06 6.65 8.15
C THR A 49 4.64 7.67 7.12
N LEU A 50 5.13 7.47 5.90
CA LEU A 50 4.73 8.24 4.73
C LEU A 50 3.58 7.51 4.06
N VAL A 51 2.43 8.16 3.90
CA VAL A 51 1.28 7.59 3.20
C VAL A 51 1.00 8.38 1.93
N LEU A 52 0.99 7.68 0.80
CA LEU A 52 0.86 8.26 -0.53
C LEU A 52 -0.41 7.76 -1.22
N PRO A 53 -1.52 8.51 -1.14
CA PRO A 53 -2.68 8.22 -1.98
C PRO A 53 -2.29 8.37 -3.45
N THR A 54 -2.47 7.31 -4.23
CA THR A 54 -1.91 7.20 -5.58
C THR A 54 -2.95 6.71 -6.58
N THR A 55 -2.97 7.33 -7.74
CA THR A 55 -3.71 6.89 -8.93
C THR A 55 -2.69 6.63 -10.05
N THR A 56 -2.68 7.40 -11.12
CA THR A 56 -1.57 7.42 -12.09
C THR A 56 -0.43 8.28 -11.60
N GLN A 57 -0.66 9.04 -10.54
CA GLN A 57 0.33 9.88 -9.89
C GLN A 57 0.01 9.92 -8.39
N VAL A 58 0.96 10.34 -7.61
CA VAL A 58 0.74 10.57 -6.17
C VAL A 58 -0.09 11.84 -6.02
N LEU A 59 -1.26 11.73 -5.40
CA LEU A 59 -2.19 12.85 -5.23
C LEU A 59 -1.85 13.73 -4.03
N ASP A 60 -1.27 13.14 -3.00
CA ASP A 60 -0.95 13.82 -1.77
C ASP A 60 0.10 13.03 -1.01
N SER A 61 0.65 13.62 0.05
CA SER A 61 1.57 12.92 0.93
C SER A 61 1.24 13.28 2.37
N HIS A 62 1.15 12.24 3.21
CA HIS A 62 0.87 12.39 4.63
C HIS A 62 2.02 11.78 5.42
N ASP A 63 2.62 12.57 6.29
CA ASP A 63 3.69 12.11 7.17
C ASP A 63 3.11 12.00 8.58
N VAL A 64 2.86 10.78 9.04
CA VAL A 64 2.05 10.51 10.23
C VAL A 64 2.75 9.55 11.18
N TYR A 65 2.47 9.68 12.47
CA TYR A 65 3.07 8.87 13.52
C TYR A 65 2.08 7.91 14.19
N SER A 66 0.79 8.07 13.95
CA SER A 66 -0.24 7.24 14.58
C SER A 66 -1.41 6.99 13.64
N GLY A 67 -2.21 5.98 13.98
CA GLY A 67 -3.45 5.71 13.25
C GLY A 67 -4.42 6.88 13.32
N ASP A 68 -4.54 7.53 14.48
CA ASP A 68 -5.44 8.69 14.65
C ASP A 68 -5.00 9.86 13.77
N GLU A 69 -3.71 10.15 13.70
CA GLU A 69 -3.19 11.18 12.80
C GLU A 69 -3.54 10.88 11.34
N TYR A 70 -3.36 9.62 10.94
CA TYR A 70 -3.69 9.21 9.57
C TYR A 70 -5.19 9.37 9.28
N LEU A 71 -6.05 8.91 10.19
CA LEU A 71 -7.51 8.99 9.99
C LEU A 71 -8.02 10.43 9.94
N ALA A 72 -7.30 11.37 10.54
CA ALA A 72 -7.63 12.78 10.50
C ALA A 72 -7.23 13.47 9.18
N CYS A 73 -6.41 12.83 8.35
CA CYS A 73 -5.99 13.40 7.07
C CYS A 73 -7.14 13.47 6.08
N THR A 74 -7.14 14.51 5.24
CA THR A 74 -8.10 14.61 4.13
C THR A 74 -7.87 13.48 3.14
N LYS A 75 -8.96 12.81 2.72
CA LYS A 75 -8.91 11.71 1.78
C LYS A 75 -9.24 12.22 0.38
N THR A 76 -8.46 11.75 -0.59
CA THR A 76 -8.66 12.00 -2.01
C THR A 76 -8.79 10.66 -2.73
N ALA A 77 -9.52 10.63 -3.83
CA ALA A 77 -9.72 9.40 -4.60
C ALA A 77 -10.14 9.72 -6.05
N GLY A 78 -10.00 8.71 -6.90
CA GLY A 78 -10.44 8.75 -8.28
C GLY A 78 -9.30 9.00 -9.27
N GLY A 79 -9.35 8.30 -10.39
CA GLY A 79 -8.34 8.37 -11.44
C GLY A 79 -7.93 7.00 -11.92
N GLY A 80 -6.96 6.95 -12.82
CA GLY A 80 -6.39 5.70 -13.32
C GLY A 80 -5.47 5.03 -12.30
N THR A 81 -4.68 4.05 -12.74
CA THR A 81 -3.88 3.24 -11.83
C THR A 81 -2.46 3.06 -12.33
N LYS A 82 -1.50 3.56 -11.56
CA LYS A 82 -0.07 3.29 -11.73
C LYS A 82 0.60 3.39 -10.35
N MET A 83 0.71 2.27 -9.68
CA MET A 83 1.20 2.25 -8.30
C MET A 83 2.70 2.52 -8.20
N SER A 84 3.47 2.22 -9.24
CA SER A 84 4.89 2.58 -9.28
C SER A 84 5.14 4.09 -9.26
N ALA A 85 4.11 4.91 -9.51
CA ALA A 85 4.21 6.36 -9.31
C ALA A 85 4.57 6.70 -7.86
N GLY A 86 4.13 5.88 -6.90
CA GLY A 86 4.53 6.03 -5.51
C GLY A 86 6.02 5.81 -5.29
N LEU A 87 6.60 4.82 -5.99
CA LEU A 87 8.04 4.57 -5.93
C LEU A 87 8.84 5.72 -6.51
N ASP A 88 8.39 6.27 -7.63
CA ASP A 88 9.03 7.43 -8.25
C ASP A 88 9.02 8.63 -7.31
N TRP A 89 7.88 8.86 -6.65
CA TRP A 89 7.74 9.93 -5.68
C TRP A 89 8.72 9.78 -4.50
N ILE A 90 8.83 8.55 -3.98
CA ILE A 90 9.74 8.23 -2.88
C ILE A 90 11.19 8.58 -3.27
N GLU A 91 11.61 8.15 -4.45
CA GLU A 91 12.95 8.42 -4.95
C GLU A 91 13.18 9.92 -5.20
N GLU A 92 12.25 10.57 -5.87
CA GLU A 92 12.36 12.01 -6.21
C GLU A 92 12.42 12.90 -4.97
N ASN A 93 11.79 12.49 -3.88
CA ASN A 93 11.76 13.25 -2.63
C ASN A 93 12.83 12.82 -1.61
N GLY A 94 13.75 11.98 -2.02
CA GLY A 94 14.86 11.57 -1.16
C GLY A 94 14.46 10.74 0.04
N GLU A 95 13.30 10.08 -0.01
CA GLU A 95 12.85 9.20 1.05
C GLU A 95 13.55 7.86 0.97
N ASN A 96 13.78 7.26 2.11
CA ASN A 96 14.48 5.97 2.18
C ASN A 96 13.80 5.05 3.21
N PRO A 97 12.57 4.59 2.92
CA PRO A 97 11.85 3.72 3.85
C PRO A 97 12.50 2.35 3.96
N ASP A 98 12.42 1.77 5.15
CA ASP A 98 12.89 0.41 5.40
C ASP A 98 11.92 -0.63 4.82
N LEU A 99 10.66 -0.27 4.69
CA LEU A 99 9.62 -1.13 4.13
C LEU A 99 8.63 -0.27 3.37
N THR A 100 8.20 -0.75 2.21
CA THR A 100 7.13 -0.12 1.41
C THR A 100 6.01 -1.13 1.19
N ILE A 101 4.79 -0.72 1.49
CA ILE A 101 3.59 -1.54 1.37
C ILE A 101 2.63 -0.85 0.41
N CYS A 102 2.03 -1.60 -0.51
CA CYS A 102 1.02 -1.07 -1.43
C CYS A 102 -0.33 -1.74 -1.16
N PHE A 103 -1.34 -0.93 -0.83
CA PHE A 103 -2.72 -1.38 -0.64
C PHE A 103 -3.51 -1.15 -1.93
N THR A 104 -4.07 -2.20 -2.50
CA THR A 104 -4.74 -2.14 -3.80
C THR A 104 -5.83 -3.21 -3.94
N ASP A 105 -6.75 -3.00 -4.88
CA ASP A 105 -7.72 -4.02 -5.31
C ASP A 105 -7.16 -4.94 -6.41
N SER A 106 -5.87 -4.85 -6.72
CA SER A 106 -5.17 -5.64 -7.74
C SER A 106 -5.50 -5.28 -9.19
N ASP A 107 -6.30 -4.26 -9.44
CA ASP A 107 -6.54 -3.78 -10.80
C ASP A 107 -5.34 -2.92 -11.26
N VAL A 108 -4.21 -3.60 -11.39
CA VAL A 108 -2.90 -3.02 -11.67
C VAL A 108 -2.29 -3.77 -12.85
N TRP A 109 -1.66 -3.04 -13.76
CA TRP A 109 -1.01 -3.64 -14.94
C TRP A 109 0.15 -4.56 -14.52
N GLY A 110 0.41 -5.60 -15.32
CA GLY A 110 1.45 -6.57 -15.01
C GLY A 110 2.85 -5.97 -14.90
N ASP A 111 3.20 -5.05 -15.78
CA ASP A 111 4.49 -4.35 -15.73
C ASP A 111 4.62 -3.44 -14.51
N ASP A 112 3.53 -2.84 -14.07
CA ASP A 112 3.50 -2.05 -12.83
C ASP A 112 3.75 -2.95 -11.61
N LEU A 113 3.11 -4.13 -11.58
CA LEU A 113 3.37 -5.13 -10.54
C LEU A 113 4.83 -5.60 -10.53
N GLU A 114 5.43 -5.78 -11.71
CA GLU A 114 6.83 -6.16 -11.81
C GLU A 114 7.76 -5.08 -11.24
N ASN A 115 7.46 -3.82 -11.50
CA ASN A 115 8.22 -2.69 -10.95
C ASN A 115 8.13 -2.66 -9.42
N LEU A 116 6.92 -2.88 -8.88
CA LEU A 116 6.73 -2.97 -7.43
C LEU A 116 7.50 -4.14 -6.83
N ALA A 117 7.46 -5.29 -7.50
CA ALA A 117 8.17 -6.49 -7.05
C ALA A 117 9.69 -6.29 -7.02
N GLU A 118 10.24 -5.65 -8.06
CA GLU A 118 11.69 -5.36 -8.12
C GLU A 118 12.13 -4.43 -6.99
N ALA A 119 11.26 -3.52 -6.56
CA ALA A 119 11.54 -2.62 -5.45
C ALA A 119 11.30 -3.26 -4.08
N GLY A 120 10.88 -4.52 -4.02
CA GLY A 120 10.64 -5.21 -2.76
C GLY A 120 9.38 -4.78 -2.04
N VAL A 121 8.39 -4.25 -2.76
CA VAL A 121 7.12 -3.81 -2.17
C VAL A 121 6.29 -5.01 -1.74
N LEU A 122 5.69 -4.93 -0.56
CA LEU A 122 4.67 -5.88 -0.11
C LEU A 122 3.30 -5.40 -0.61
N LEU A 123 2.60 -6.25 -1.34
CA LEU A 123 1.26 -5.96 -1.85
C LEU A 123 0.22 -6.41 -0.83
N VAL A 124 -0.72 -5.53 -0.48
CA VAL A 124 -1.86 -5.87 0.38
C VAL A 124 -3.13 -5.72 -0.43
N ILE A 125 -3.79 -6.85 -0.65
CA ILE A 125 -4.96 -6.95 -1.53
C ILE A 125 -6.23 -6.94 -0.68
N ASP A 126 -7.23 -6.20 -1.12
CA ASP A 126 -8.46 -5.95 -0.35
C ASP A 126 -9.31 -7.19 -0.12
N SER A 127 -9.33 -8.13 -1.07
CA SER A 127 -10.21 -9.29 -0.98
C SER A 127 -9.67 -10.49 -1.76
N TYR A 128 -10.19 -11.67 -1.40
CA TYR A 128 -9.90 -12.90 -2.13
C TYR A 128 -10.36 -12.79 -3.59
N ASP A 129 -11.52 -12.19 -3.84
CA ASP A 129 -12.04 -12.04 -5.20
C ASP A 129 -11.12 -11.17 -6.06
N SER A 130 -10.60 -10.10 -5.51
CA SER A 130 -9.61 -9.26 -6.20
C SER A 130 -8.33 -10.04 -6.53
N TYR A 131 -7.86 -10.86 -5.60
CA TYR A 131 -6.72 -11.71 -5.83
C TYR A 131 -6.97 -12.71 -6.97
N VAL A 132 -8.10 -13.42 -6.93
CA VAL A 132 -8.44 -14.43 -7.96
C VAL A 132 -8.51 -13.78 -9.34
N TRP A 133 -9.11 -12.59 -9.42
CA TRP A 133 -9.21 -11.85 -10.68
C TRP A 133 -7.83 -11.52 -11.28
N ALA A 134 -6.86 -11.18 -10.46
CA ALA A 134 -5.52 -10.76 -10.89
C ALA A 134 -4.44 -11.83 -10.68
N LYS A 135 -4.83 -13.03 -10.30
CA LYS A 135 -3.91 -14.07 -9.83
C LYS A 135 -2.73 -14.32 -10.78
N ASP A 136 -3.00 -14.46 -12.07
CA ASP A 136 -1.94 -14.77 -13.04
C ASP A 136 -0.90 -13.67 -13.12
N ARG A 137 -1.33 -12.40 -13.08
CA ARG A 137 -0.42 -11.25 -13.10
C ARG A 137 0.40 -11.17 -11.83
N ILE A 138 -0.25 -11.38 -10.68
CA ILE A 138 0.41 -11.33 -9.38
C ILE A 138 1.49 -12.42 -9.31
N GLU A 139 1.15 -13.65 -9.65
CA GLU A 139 2.10 -14.76 -9.62
C GLU A 139 3.25 -14.55 -10.62
N ALA A 140 2.94 -14.09 -11.83
CA ALA A 140 3.96 -13.84 -12.84
C ALA A 140 4.95 -12.73 -12.42
N SER A 141 4.51 -11.75 -11.64
CA SER A 141 5.37 -10.66 -11.17
C SER A 141 6.37 -11.08 -10.10
N GLY A 142 6.09 -12.15 -9.37
CA GLY A 142 6.91 -12.59 -8.24
C GLY A 142 6.76 -11.70 -7.00
N ILE A 143 5.79 -10.80 -6.97
CA ILE A 143 5.60 -9.89 -5.84
C ILE A 143 5.11 -10.65 -4.60
N GLU A 144 5.64 -10.29 -3.44
CA GLU A 144 5.11 -10.76 -2.17
C GLU A 144 3.77 -10.08 -1.90
N PHE A 145 2.80 -10.86 -1.44
CA PHE A 145 1.48 -10.30 -1.18
C PHE A 145 0.78 -10.98 -0.01
N ILE A 146 -0.19 -10.26 0.56
CA ILE A 146 -1.17 -10.81 1.49
C ILE A 146 -2.57 -10.33 1.07
N VAL A 147 -3.59 -11.07 1.46
CA VAL A 147 -4.99 -10.72 1.21
C VAL A 147 -5.62 -10.40 2.56
N VAL A 148 -6.18 -9.19 2.67
CA VAL A 148 -6.74 -8.72 3.95
C VAL A 148 -7.95 -9.55 4.38
N ASN A 149 -8.80 -9.89 3.40
CA ASN A 149 -9.95 -10.76 3.62
C ASN A 149 -9.82 -11.93 2.66
N ASP A 150 -9.23 -13.03 3.11
CA ASP A 150 -8.91 -14.18 2.30
C ASP A 150 -10.06 -15.18 2.11
N ARG A 151 -11.26 -14.85 2.64
CA ARG A 151 -12.43 -15.71 2.50
C ARG A 151 -13.18 -15.38 1.22
N PRO A 152 -13.63 -16.39 0.47
CA PRO A 152 -14.52 -16.17 -0.66
C PRO A 152 -15.81 -15.48 -0.18
N ALA A 153 -16.36 -14.65 -1.04
CA ALA A 153 -17.60 -13.95 -0.73
C ALA A 153 -18.78 -14.93 -0.61
#